data_505bd2fe9dc8a3e7a9cb55cb6ccc7b32
#
_entry.id   505bd2fe9dc8a3e7a9cb55cb6ccc7b32
#
_cell.length_a   1.000
_cell.length_b   1.000
_cell.length_c   1.000
_cell.angle_alpha   90.00
_cell.angle_beta   90.00
_cell.angle_gamma   90.00
#
_symmetry.space_group_name_H-M   'P 1'
#
loop_
_entity.id
_entity.type
_entity.pdbx_description
1 polymer ?
#
loop_
_entity_poly.entity_id
_entity_poly.type
_entity_poly.pdbx_seq_one_letter_code
_entity_poly.pdbx_strand_id
1 'polypeptide(L)'
;MTNDIFCVGLTRTELQTLGVLLPITFRIIPVSSETLDHTAVVRVIDQARCIILNPKRLSVDLLDDFLRGQNYKRWNDAPVPIILFSDTMTKEQRREVFMPEYPILSVDLHERFDRNRNLAVKLLRESTLPCWQNREVMRSNMFNDAWYLIDIETTGLDRWKDRIIAIRIARMANYEINWERPTIYIRQDKPLPAQISEITGITDKMLAGGVSMEEVLEELDALPCADTPFLFTNEDFATGFLNAEYLRCGKTFDRPYVAIDKLANIPFGYLMQRKAWNIPALVGFKTLRKQPLDEELQKLFALTACTFEALQTRCDVRCPEEFAKLYAAELCE
;
A
#
# COMPACT_ATOMS: atom_id res chain seq x y z
N MET A 1 5.24 -20.43 -14.39
CA MET A 1 5.36 -20.67 -12.93
C MET A 1 4.25 -21.59 -12.52
N THR A 2 4.53 -22.59 -11.70
CA THR A 2 3.51 -23.50 -11.16
C THR A 2 2.67 -22.75 -10.13
N ASN A 3 1.36 -23.01 -10.07
CA ASN A 3 0.47 -22.42 -9.06
C ASN A 3 0.46 -23.29 -7.78
N ASP A 4 1.64 -23.71 -7.34
CA ASP A 4 1.80 -24.65 -6.24
C ASP A 4 1.93 -23.90 -4.90
N ILE A 5 1.03 -24.23 -3.99
CA ILE A 5 1.04 -23.74 -2.61
C ILE A 5 1.48 -24.91 -1.71
N PHE A 6 2.66 -24.78 -1.13
CA PHE A 6 3.19 -25.77 -0.21
C PHE A 6 2.67 -25.50 1.20
N CYS A 7 2.08 -26.52 1.81
CA CYS A 7 1.45 -26.45 3.13
C CYS A 7 2.20 -27.35 4.11
N VAL A 8 2.95 -26.74 5.03
CA VAL A 8 3.87 -27.44 5.94
C VAL A 8 3.29 -27.48 7.36
N GLY A 9 3.21 -28.67 7.94
CA GLY A 9 2.70 -28.87 9.29
C GLY A 9 1.17 -28.70 9.44
N LEU A 10 0.42 -28.68 8.35
CA LEU A 10 -1.04 -28.58 8.40
C LEU A 10 -1.69 -29.96 8.58
N THR A 11 -2.81 -29.99 9.32
CA THR A 11 -3.64 -31.17 9.45
C THR A 11 -4.47 -31.42 8.20
N ARG A 12 -5.03 -32.63 8.09
CA ARG A 12 -5.96 -32.98 7.02
C ARG A 12 -7.19 -32.06 6.99
N THR A 13 -7.71 -31.68 8.14
CA THR A 13 -8.86 -30.75 8.24
C THR A 13 -8.50 -29.34 7.77
N GLU A 14 -7.34 -28.83 8.17
CA GLU A 14 -6.84 -27.53 7.72
C GLU A 14 -6.60 -27.51 6.20
N LEU A 15 -6.04 -28.58 5.64
CA LEU A 15 -5.87 -28.73 4.18
C LEU A 15 -7.19 -28.78 3.44
N GLN A 16 -8.20 -29.48 3.98
CA GLN A 16 -9.54 -29.51 3.40
C GLN A 16 -10.20 -28.13 3.42
N THR A 17 -10.05 -27.40 4.52
CA THR A 17 -10.54 -26.01 4.64
C THR A 17 -9.88 -25.10 3.61
N LEU A 18 -8.57 -25.21 3.44
CA LEU A 18 -7.86 -24.46 2.40
C LEU A 18 -8.34 -24.82 0.99
N GLY A 19 -8.59 -26.12 0.72
CA GLY A 19 -9.11 -26.58 -0.55
C GLY A 19 -10.47 -26.01 -0.93
N VAL A 20 -11.30 -25.67 0.06
CA VAL A 20 -12.57 -24.97 -0.14
C VAL A 20 -12.39 -23.47 -0.36
N LEU A 21 -11.38 -22.88 0.29
CA LEU A 21 -11.16 -21.44 0.31
C LEU A 21 -10.35 -20.96 -0.89
N LEU A 22 -9.43 -21.79 -1.40
CA LEU A 22 -8.56 -21.40 -2.51
C LEU A 22 -9.24 -21.70 -3.86
N PRO A 23 -9.06 -20.81 -4.85
CA PRO A 23 -9.49 -21.11 -6.22
C PRO A 23 -8.89 -22.40 -6.76
N ILE A 24 -9.65 -23.10 -7.59
CA ILE A 24 -9.28 -24.37 -8.21
C ILE A 24 -7.98 -24.30 -9.06
N THR A 25 -7.56 -23.09 -9.41
CA THR A 25 -6.31 -22.86 -10.16
C THR A 25 -5.05 -23.09 -9.33
N PHE A 26 -5.18 -23.13 -7.99
CA PHE A 26 -4.07 -23.40 -7.08
C PHE A 26 -4.01 -24.88 -6.71
N ARG A 27 -2.80 -25.41 -6.74
CA ARG A 27 -2.54 -26.77 -6.31
C ARG A 27 -1.97 -26.76 -4.90
N ILE A 28 -2.70 -27.34 -3.95
CA ILE A 28 -2.27 -27.50 -2.57
C ILE A 28 -1.35 -28.72 -2.48
N ILE A 29 -0.13 -28.52 -2.03
CA ILE A 29 0.88 -29.56 -1.84
C ILE A 29 1.14 -29.73 -0.35
N PRO A 30 0.59 -30.77 0.29
CA PRO A 30 0.89 -31.02 1.69
C PRO A 30 2.32 -31.54 1.85
N VAL A 31 3.01 -30.99 2.85
CA VAL A 31 4.37 -31.40 3.21
C VAL A 31 4.39 -31.78 4.68
N SER A 32 4.85 -32.99 4.96
CA SER A 32 5.03 -33.43 6.34
C SER A 32 6.25 -32.78 6.96
N SER A 33 6.08 -32.16 8.13
CA SER A 33 7.22 -31.60 8.89
C SER A 33 8.19 -32.65 9.41
N GLU A 34 7.76 -33.90 9.54
CA GLU A 34 8.58 -35.02 10.05
C GLU A 34 9.64 -35.47 9.03
N THR A 35 9.43 -35.20 7.75
CA THR A 35 10.33 -35.66 6.66
C THR A 35 11.16 -34.52 6.07
N LEU A 36 11.07 -33.32 6.64
CA LEU A 36 11.80 -32.16 6.17
C LEU A 36 13.17 -32.05 6.83
N ASP A 37 14.18 -31.92 6.00
CA ASP A 37 15.50 -31.45 6.36
C ASP A 37 15.79 -30.11 5.66
N HIS A 38 16.92 -29.50 5.96
CA HIS A 38 17.34 -28.22 5.37
C HIS A 38 17.34 -28.25 3.83
N THR A 39 17.76 -29.36 3.22
CA THR A 39 17.79 -29.52 1.75
C THR A 39 16.38 -29.55 1.17
N ALA A 40 15.45 -30.23 1.87
CA ALA A 40 14.05 -30.27 1.47
C ALA A 40 13.38 -28.91 1.61
N VAL A 41 13.70 -28.12 2.63
CA VAL A 41 13.23 -26.74 2.80
C VAL A 41 13.63 -25.87 1.60
N VAL A 42 14.90 -25.95 1.18
CA VAL A 42 15.38 -25.18 0.00
C VAL A 42 14.58 -25.57 -1.25
N ARG A 43 14.34 -26.87 -1.49
CA ARG A 43 13.52 -27.34 -2.62
C ARG A 43 12.09 -26.82 -2.57
N VAL A 44 11.46 -26.82 -1.40
CA VAL A 44 10.11 -26.27 -1.21
C VAL A 44 10.10 -24.79 -1.57
N ILE A 45 11.06 -24.01 -1.06
CA ILE A 45 11.18 -22.58 -1.37
C ILE A 45 11.37 -22.35 -2.88
N ASP A 46 12.18 -23.17 -3.55
CA ASP A 46 12.47 -23.03 -4.98
C ASP A 46 11.25 -23.30 -5.87
N GLN A 47 10.37 -24.19 -5.47
CA GLN A 47 9.22 -24.62 -6.26
C GLN A 47 7.92 -23.89 -5.90
N ALA A 48 7.86 -23.34 -4.69
CA ALA A 48 6.64 -22.77 -4.17
C ALA A 48 6.31 -21.42 -4.81
N ARG A 49 5.04 -21.21 -5.12
CA ARG A 49 4.48 -19.88 -5.35
C ARG A 49 4.14 -19.18 -4.03
N CYS A 50 3.71 -19.95 -3.06
CA CYS A 50 3.43 -19.52 -1.70
C CYS A 50 3.66 -20.67 -0.74
N ILE A 51 4.08 -20.38 0.47
CA ILE A 51 4.29 -21.38 1.53
C ILE A 51 3.36 -21.05 2.69
N ILE A 52 2.58 -22.01 3.14
CA ILE A 52 1.74 -21.90 4.33
C ILE A 52 2.35 -22.78 5.42
N LEU A 53 2.71 -22.17 6.54
CA LEU A 53 3.32 -22.85 7.67
C LEU A 53 2.40 -22.85 8.88
N ASN A 54 2.27 -23.99 9.56
CA ASN A 54 1.73 -24.01 10.92
C ASN A 54 2.88 -24.00 11.93
N PRO A 55 3.27 -22.85 12.49
CA PRO A 55 4.45 -22.72 13.34
C PRO A 55 4.37 -23.57 14.60
N LYS A 56 3.18 -23.86 15.12
CA LYS A 56 3.00 -24.70 16.31
C LYS A 56 3.40 -26.16 16.11
N ARG A 57 3.56 -26.59 14.86
CA ARG A 57 3.91 -27.96 14.49
C ARG A 57 5.28 -28.09 13.83
N LEU A 58 6.04 -27.02 13.86
CA LEU A 58 7.40 -26.98 13.35
C LEU A 58 8.36 -26.82 14.52
N SER A 59 9.52 -27.48 14.44
CA SER A 59 10.63 -27.16 15.33
C SER A 59 11.10 -25.72 15.10
N VAL A 60 11.81 -25.18 16.08
CA VAL A 60 12.44 -23.85 15.97
C VAL A 60 13.37 -23.81 14.78
N ASP A 61 14.26 -24.82 14.64
CA ASP A 61 15.22 -24.91 13.56
C ASP A 61 14.55 -24.94 12.18
N LEU A 62 13.51 -25.77 12.01
CA LEU A 62 12.82 -25.90 10.75
C LEU A 62 12.07 -24.60 10.37
N LEU A 63 11.48 -23.93 11.34
CA LEU A 63 10.82 -22.64 11.12
C LEU A 63 11.86 -21.58 10.71
N ASP A 64 13.01 -21.54 11.40
CA ASP A 64 14.11 -20.63 11.09
C ASP A 64 14.68 -20.89 9.69
N ASP A 65 14.83 -22.16 9.29
CA ASP A 65 15.25 -22.55 7.95
C ASP A 65 14.33 -22.01 6.85
N PHE A 66 13.01 -22.10 7.03
CA PHE A 66 12.07 -21.48 6.09
C PHE A 66 12.21 -19.97 6.03
N LEU A 67 12.36 -19.31 7.15
CA LEU A 67 12.46 -17.86 7.23
C LEU A 67 13.82 -17.35 6.69
N ARG A 68 14.92 -18.02 7.00
CA ARG A 68 16.25 -17.71 6.46
C ARG A 68 16.39 -18.07 4.99
N GLY A 69 15.82 -19.18 4.57
CA GLY A 69 15.87 -19.65 3.18
C GLY A 69 15.37 -18.61 2.17
N GLN A 70 14.48 -17.73 2.61
CA GLN A 70 14.03 -16.60 1.79
C GLN A 70 15.16 -15.61 1.45
N ASN A 71 16.21 -15.53 2.26
CA ASN A 71 17.35 -14.64 2.00
C ASN A 71 18.28 -15.18 0.91
N TYR A 72 18.34 -16.50 0.69
CA TYR A 72 19.19 -17.11 -0.35
C TYR A 72 18.65 -16.89 -1.77
N LYS A 73 17.32 -16.73 -1.90
CA LYS A 73 16.68 -16.45 -3.19
C LYS A 73 16.81 -14.99 -3.66
N ARG A 74 17.28 -14.09 -2.80
CA ARG A 74 17.35 -12.64 -3.07
C ARG A 74 18.27 -12.21 -4.20
N TRP A 75 19.09 -13.11 -4.74
CA TRP A 75 20.04 -12.74 -5.80
C TRP A 75 19.41 -12.68 -7.19
N ASN A 76 18.35 -13.48 -7.46
CA ASN A 76 17.75 -13.56 -8.80
C ASN A 76 16.20 -13.56 -8.82
N ASP A 77 15.51 -13.83 -7.71
CA ASP A 77 14.04 -13.97 -7.68
C ASP A 77 13.39 -13.30 -6.46
N ALA A 78 12.12 -12.95 -6.59
CA ALA A 78 11.31 -12.47 -5.47
C ALA A 78 11.24 -13.50 -4.33
N PRO A 79 11.26 -13.06 -3.07
CA PRO A 79 11.02 -13.95 -1.95
C PRO A 79 9.65 -14.61 -2.08
N VAL A 80 9.58 -15.90 -1.74
CA VAL A 80 8.31 -16.63 -1.74
C VAL A 80 7.47 -16.17 -0.56
N PRO A 81 6.21 -15.77 -0.75
CA PRO A 81 5.33 -15.38 0.34
C PRO A 81 5.16 -16.51 1.36
N ILE A 82 5.34 -16.19 2.63
CA ILE A 82 5.09 -17.10 3.75
C ILE A 82 3.87 -16.64 4.52
N ILE A 83 2.94 -17.55 4.75
CA ILE A 83 1.75 -17.34 5.54
C ILE A 83 1.80 -18.25 6.76
N LEU A 84 1.77 -17.68 7.94
CA LEU A 84 1.65 -18.42 9.17
C LEU A 84 0.17 -18.72 9.42
N PHE A 85 -0.12 -20.02 9.40
CA PHE A 85 -1.46 -20.55 9.54
C PHE A 85 -1.74 -20.93 10.99
N SER A 86 -2.14 -20.15 11.76
CA SER A 86 -2.43 -20.10 13.16
C SER A 86 -1.58 -19.06 13.86
N ASP A 87 -2.22 -18.41 14.74
CA ASP A 87 -1.96 -17.06 15.19
C ASP A 87 -0.68 -16.86 16.01
N THR A 88 0.09 -17.88 16.36
CA THR A 88 1.22 -17.59 17.24
C THR A 88 2.36 -18.56 17.14
N MET A 89 3.51 -18.02 16.79
CA MET A 89 4.77 -18.57 17.23
C MET A 89 4.80 -18.64 18.76
N THR A 90 5.42 -19.68 19.32
CA THR A 90 5.69 -19.75 20.75
C THR A 90 6.64 -18.63 21.18
N LYS A 91 6.73 -18.35 22.49
CA LYS A 91 7.70 -17.36 23.01
C LYS A 91 9.14 -17.76 22.69
N GLU A 92 9.44 -19.05 22.70
CA GLU A 92 10.72 -19.63 22.34
C GLU A 92 11.03 -19.38 20.86
N GLN A 93 10.14 -19.76 19.96
CA GLN A 93 10.27 -19.50 18.52
C GLN A 93 10.52 -18.04 18.22
N ARG A 94 9.79 -17.11 18.85
CA ARG A 94 9.99 -15.66 18.64
C ARG A 94 11.34 -15.14 19.09
N ARG A 95 12.01 -15.82 20.03
CA ARG A 95 13.34 -15.41 20.52
C ARG A 95 14.47 -15.94 19.65
N GLU A 96 14.29 -17.11 19.08
CA GLU A 96 15.36 -17.88 18.46
C GLU A 96 15.32 -17.89 16.93
N VAL A 97 14.12 -17.64 16.31
CA VAL A 97 14.02 -17.62 14.86
C VAL A 97 14.38 -16.27 14.24
N PHE A 98 15.01 -16.32 13.09
CA PHE A 98 15.28 -15.16 12.27
C PHE A 98 13.96 -14.59 11.68
N MET A 99 13.70 -13.31 11.93
CA MET A 99 12.57 -12.62 11.35
C MET A 99 13.02 -11.83 10.10
N PRO A 100 12.57 -12.20 8.89
CA PRO A 100 12.91 -11.47 7.69
C PRO A 100 12.31 -10.07 7.71
N GLU A 101 12.92 -9.14 6.98
CA GLU A 101 12.45 -7.74 6.89
C GLU A 101 11.12 -7.55 6.16
N TYR A 102 10.62 -8.58 5.45
CA TYR A 102 9.31 -8.49 4.79
C TYR A 102 8.20 -9.08 5.66
N PRO A 103 6.96 -8.60 5.51
CA PRO A 103 5.86 -9.03 6.36
C PRO A 103 5.52 -10.50 6.14
N ILE A 104 5.47 -11.25 7.24
CA ILE A 104 4.90 -12.58 7.30
C ILE A 104 3.45 -12.43 7.74
N LEU A 105 2.52 -12.99 6.97
CA LEU A 105 1.12 -12.95 7.33
C LEU A 105 0.80 -14.03 8.37
N SER A 106 0.12 -13.61 9.43
CA SER A 106 -0.50 -14.52 10.39
C SER A 106 -2.00 -14.56 10.13
N VAL A 107 -2.54 -15.76 10.02
CA VAL A 107 -3.95 -15.99 9.73
C VAL A 107 -4.54 -16.95 10.76
N ASP A 108 -5.58 -16.53 11.46
CA ASP A 108 -6.37 -17.39 12.36
C ASP A 108 -7.52 -18.04 11.58
N LEU A 109 -7.53 -19.38 11.53
CA LEU A 109 -8.59 -20.16 10.90
C LEU A 109 -9.83 -20.35 11.78
N HIS A 110 -9.74 -20.07 13.05
CA HIS A 110 -10.87 -20.23 13.98
C HIS A 110 -11.87 -19.07 13.89
N GLU A 111 -11.55 -18.03 13.16
CA GLU A 111 -12.49 -16.98 12.85
C GLU A 111 -13.55 -17.42 11.83
N ARG A 112 -14.78 -16.90 11.99
CA ARG A 112 -15.98 -17.26 11.24
C ARG A 112 -15.79 -17.33 9.71
N PHE A 113 -16.55 -18.21 9.04
CA PHE A 113 -16.52 -18.54 7.61
C PHE A 113 -16.48 -17.31 6.66
N ASP A 114 -17.11 -16.19 6.99
CA ASP A 114 -17.12 -14.98 6.18
C ASP A 114 -15.75 -14.27 6.16
N ARG A 115 -14.98 -14.38 7.26
CA ARG A 115 -13.59 -13.91 7.29
C ARG A 115 -12.66 -14.84 6.54
N ASN A 116 -12.96 -16.13 6.45
CA ASN A 116 -12.17 -17.12 5.72
C ASN A 116 -12.30 -16.98 4.19
N ARG A 117 -13.42 -16.42 3.67
CA ARG A 117 -13.55 -16.05 2.25
C ARG A 117 -12.55 -14.97 1.88
N ASN A 118 -12.36 -13.99 2.75
CA ASN A 118 -11.33 -12.96 2.60
C ASN A 118 -9.92 -13.55 2.72
N LEU A 119 -9.73 -14.67 3.42
CA LEU A 119 -8.47 -15.39 3.50
C LEU A 119 -8.02 -15.93 2.15
N ALA A 120 -8.90 -16.55 1.37
CA ALA A 120 -8.56 -17.09 0.05
C ALA A 120 -8.14 -15.97 -0.91
N VAL A 121 -8.86 -14.85 -0.89
CA VAL A 121 -8.49 -13.65 -1.67
C VAL A 121 -7.17 -13.07 -1.17
N LYS A 122 -6.97 -13.04 0.15
CA LYS A 122 -5.74 -12.60 0.79
C LYS A 122 -4.55 -13.48 0.40
N LEU A 123 -4.68 -14.80 0.49
CA LEU A 123 -3.69 -15.78 0.08
C LEU A 123 -3.33 -15.65 -1.40
N LEU A 124 -4.33 -15.44 -2.25
CA LEU A 124 -4.14 -15.19 -3.67
C LEU A 124 -3.34 -13.91 -3.95
N ARG A 125 -3.68 -12.84 -3.29
CA ARG A 125 -3.01 -11.55 -3.43
C ARG A 125 -1.57 -11.63 -2.92
N GLU A 126 -1.34 -12.30 -1.79
CA GLU A 126 -0.02 -12.47 -1.18
C GLU A 126 0.90 -13.39 -1.99
N SER A 127 0.37 -14.48 -2.56
CA SER A 127 1.14 -15.38 -3.42
C SER A 127 1.61 -14.73 -4.73
N THR A 128 1.16 -13.52 -4.99
CA THR A 128 1.56 -12.70 -6.14
C THR A 128 2.38 -11.47 -5.73
N LEU A 129 3.02 -11.48 -4.55
CA LEU A 129 3.87 -10.38 -4.13
C LEU A 129 4.88 -10.02 -5.21
N PRO A 130 4.98 -8.72 -5.55
CA PRO A 130 5.88 -8.30 -6.61
C PRO A 130 7.34 -8.49 -6.22
N CYS A 131 8.15 -8.80 -7.21
CA CYS A 131 9.57 -8.66 -7.10
C CYS A 131 9.93 -7.16 -7.10
N TRP A 132 10.12 -6.58 -5.94
CA TRP A 132 10.50 -5.17 -5.78
C TRP A 132 11.84 -4.82 -6.45
N GLN A 133 12.54 -5.80 -7.01
CA GLN A 133 13.85 -5.63 -7.64
C GLN A 133 13.77 -5.45 -9.16
N ASN A 134 12.64 -5.74 -9.80
CA ASN A 134 12.55 -5.73 -11.26
C ASN A 134 12.05 -4.38 -11.81
N ARG A 135 12.83 -3.32 -11.58
CA ARG A 135 12.49 -1.95 -11.98
C ARG A 135 12.60 -1.68 -13.48
N GLU A 136 13.29 -2.54 -14.23
CA GLU A 136 13.43 -2.34 -15.68
C GLU A 136 12.12 -2.58 -16.43
N VAL A 137 11.25 -3.45 -15.92
CA VAL A 137 9.92 -3.70 -16.50
C VAL A 137 8.96 -2.52 -16.29
N MET A 138 9.22 -1.66 -15.30
CA MET A 138 8.36 -0.54 -14.94
C MET A 138 8.50 0.69 -15.83
N ARG A 139 9.52 0.75 -16.68
CA ARG A 139 9.87 1.97 -17.42
C ARG A 139 9.00 2.28 -18.65
N SER A 140 8.03 1.45 -19.00
CA SER A 140 7.30 1.55 -20.26
C SER A 140 5.78 1.61 -20.18
N ASN A 141 5.21 2.12 -19.10
CA ASN A 141 3.75 2.17 -18.94
C ASN A 141 3.23 3.50 -18.35
N MET A 142 1.91 3.64 -18.29
CA MET A 142 1.22 4.85 -17.84
C MET A 142 1.64 5.38 -16.47
N PHE A 143 2.13 4.52 -15.58
CA PHE A 143 2.55 4.95 -14.24
C PHE A 143 3.87 5.72 -14.25
N ASN A 144 4.58 5.72 -15.39
CA ASN A 144 5.73 6.59 -15.62
C ASN A 144 5.32 8.02 -15.99
N ASP A 145 4.05 8.23 -16.37
CA ASP A 145 3.54 9.56 -16.67
C ASP A 145 3.56 10.47 -15.44
N ALA A 146 3.29 11.73 -15.67
CA ALA A 146 3.31 12.71 -14.60
C ALA A 146 2.04 12.62 -13.74
N TRP A 147 2.21 12.80 -12.43
CA TRP A 147 1.14 12.88 -11.43
C TRP A 147 1.46 14.01 -10.45
N TYR A 148 0.44 14.73 -9.99
CA TYR A 148 0.60 15.71 -8.91
C TYR A 148 0.14 15.11 -7.59
N LEU A 149 1.06 14.98 -6.65
CA LEU A 149 0.78 14.62 -5.27
C LEU A 149 0.28 15.86 -4.54
N ILE A 150 -0.91 15.81 -3.99
CA ILE A 150 -1.53 16.92 -3.27
C ILE A 150 -1.88 16.47 -1.86
N ASP A 151 -1.46 17.25 -0.88
CA ASP A 151 -1.86 17.10 0.50
C ASP A 151 -2.40 18.42 1.03
N ILE A 152 -3.45 18.37 1.88
CA ILE A 152 -4.11 19.55 2.41
C ILE A 152 -4.27 19.47 3.93
N GLU A 153 -4.10 20.61 4.58
CA GLU A 153 -4.46 20.79 5.98
C GLU A 153 -5.63 21.77 6.11
N THR A 154 -6.48 21.54 7.10
CA THR A 154 -7.74 22.29 7.25
C THR A 154 -7.97 22.72 8.70
N THR A 155 -8.87 23.70 8.92
CA THR A 155 -9.28 24.14 10.26
C THR A 155 -10.18 23.14 11.00
N GLY A 156 -10.66 22.10 10.31
CA GLY A 156 -11.54 21.09 10.84
C GLY A 156 -12.03 20.13 9.74
N LEU A 157 -13.11 19.40 9.99
CA LEU A 157 -13.58 18.32 9.11
C LEU A 157 -14.81 18.67 8.27
N ASP A 158 -15.45 19.80 8.51
CA ASP A 158 -16.68 20.21 7.82
C ASP A 158 -16.34 21.19 6.67
N ARG A 159 -16.25 20.70 5.43
CA ARG A 159 -15.91 21.47 4.23
C ARG A 159 -16.76 22.73 4.01
N TRP A 160 -17.94 22.84 4.62
CA TRP A 160 -18.80 24.02 4.50
C TRP A 160 -18.53 25.09 5.55
N LYS A 161 -17.95 24.73 6.69
CA LYS A 161 -17.62 25.62 7.82
C LYS A 161 -16.13 25.87 7.93
N ASP A 162 -15.34 24.85 7.64
CA ASP A 162 -13.91 24.88 7.76
C ASP A 162 -13.23 25.29 6.45
N ARG A 163 -11.95 25.63 6.55
CA ARG A 163 -11.17 26.17 5.44
C ARG A 163 -9.87 25.38 5.30
N ILE A 164 -9.34 25.32 4.10
CA ILE A 164 -7.98 24.87 3.85
C ILE A 164 -7.02 25.92 4.40
N ILE A 165 -6.00 25.48 5.15
CA ILE A 165 -4.98 26.35 5.77
C ILE A 165 -3.58 26.11 5.20
N ALA A 166 -3.34 24.95 4.61
CA ALA A 166 -2.10 24.68 3.89
C ALA A 166 -2.32 23.68 2.76
N ILE A 167 -1.55 23.84 1.70
CA ILE A 167 -1.49 22.89 0.58
C ILE A 167 -0.01 22.55 0.32
N ARG A 168 0.27 21.27 0.15
CA ARG A 168 1.55 20.74 -0.29
C ARG A 168 1.40 20.12 -1.66
N ILE A 169 2.35 20.38 -2.56
CA ILE A 169 2.28 19.93 -3.94
C ILE A 169 3.65 19.41 -4.37
N ALA A 170 3.68 18.21 -4.93
CA ALA A 170 4.85 17.71 -5.64
C ALA A 170 4.44 17.05 -6.95
N ARG A 171 5.32 17.07 -7.93
CA ARG A 171 5.13 16.38 -9.20
C ARG A 171 6.01 15.14 -9.24
N MET A 172 5.37 14.00 -9.40
CA MET A 172 6.02 12.72 -9.61
C MET A 172 5.98 12.35 -11.09
N ALA A 173 7.09 11.85 -11.64
CA ALA A 173 7.13 11.15 -12.92
C ALA A 173 8.25 10.12 -12.91
N ASN A 174 8.06 8.99 -13.58
CA ASN A 174 9.01 7.87 -13.58
C ASN A 174 9.39 7.39 -12.17
N TYR A 175 8.42 7.38 -11.24
CA TYR A 175 8.64 7.02 -9.83
C TYR A 175 9.68 7.90 -9.10
N GLU A 176 9.88 9.11 -9.58
CA GLU A 176 10.76 10.10 -8.96
C GLU A 176 10.01 11.41 -8.78
N ILE A 177 10.29 12.11 -7.68
CA ILE A 177 9.85 13.50 -7.52
C ILE A 177 10.80 14.39 -8.33
N ASN A 178 10.26 15.06 -9.32
CA ASN A 178 11.02 15.94 -10.19
C ASN A 178 10.71 17.42 -9.99
N TRP A 179 9.72 17.74 -9.19
CA TRP A 179 9.37 19.09 -8.78
C TRP A 179 8.56 19.05 -7.48
N GLU A 180 8.83 20.02 -6.61
CA GLU A 180 8.13 20.22 -5.35
C GLU A 180 7.94 21.72 -5.11
N ARG A 181 6.80 22.07 -4.56
CA ARG A 181 6.49 23.41 -4.08
C ARG A 181 6.66 23.43 -2.56
N PRO A 182 7.35 24.44 -1.99
CA PRO A 182 7.28 24.69 -0.54
C PRO A 182 5.84 24.79 -0.08
N THR A 183 5.54 24.29 1.12
CA THR A 183 4.19 24.34 1.70
C THR A 183 3.58 25.73 1.56
N ILE A 184 2.43 25.81 0.90
CA ILE A 184 1.68 27.04 0.69
C ILE A 184 0.75 27.22 1.88
N TYR A 185 1.02 28.21 2.72
CA TYR A 185 0.13 28.58 3.81
C TYR A 185 -0.93 29.57 3.33
N ILE A 186 -2.16 29.40 3.80
CA ILE A 186 -3.31 30.18 3.35
C ILE A 186 -3.78 31.07 4.48
N ARG A 187 -3.83 32.36 4.21
CA ARG A 187 -4.26 33.37 5.18
C ARG A 187 -5.70 33.11 5.64
N GLN A 188 -5.91 33.22 6.94
CA GLN A 188 -7.21 33.05 7.56
C GLN A 188 -7.64 34.32 8.26
N ASP A 189 -8.95 34.60 8.24
CA ASP A 189 -9.56 35.76 8.91
C ASP A 189 -9.79 35.50 10.41
N LYS A 190 -9.73 34.24 10.83
CA LYS A 190 -10.00 33.81 12.20
C LYS A 190 -8.80 33.09 12.76
N PRO A 191 -8.55 33.21 14.08
CA PRO A 191 -7.52 32.43 14.75
C PRO A 191 -7.73 30.93 14.56
N LEU A 192 -6.62 30.20 14.44
CA LEU A 192 -6.63 28.77 14.30
C LEU A 192 -7.07 28.10 15.62
N PRO A 193 -7.97 27.11 15.59
CA PRO A 193 -8.28 26.32 16.79
C PRO A 193 -7.01 25.68 17.37
N ALA A 194 -6.80 25.79 18.69
CA ALA A 194 -5.59 25.28 19.35
C ALA A 194 -5.33 23.80 19.04
N GLN A 195 -6.38 22.99 19.01
CA GLN A 195 -6.28 21.58 18.67
C GLN A 195 -5.73 21.33 17.25
N ILE A 196 -6.07 22.19 16.29
CA ILE A 196 -5.56 22.09 14.92
C ILE A 196 -4.07 22.44 14.90
N SER A 197 -3.66 23.50 15.62
CA SER A 197 -2.24 23.83 15.76
C SER A 197 -1.41 22.71 16.39
N GLU A 198 -1.97 21.99 17.37
CA GLU A 198 -1.31 20.84 18.01
C GLU A 198 -1.15 19.66 17.05
N ILE A 199 -2.16 19.39 16.20
CA ILE A 199 -2.15 18.26 15.26
C ILE A 199 -1.26 18.54 14.06
N THR A 200 -1.36 19.75 13.47
CA THR A 200 -0.70 20.09 12.20
C THR A 200 0.65 20.79 12.37
N GLY A 201 0.93 21.32 13.57
CA GLY A 201 2.08 22.18 13.81
C GLY A 201 1.97 23.56 13.15
N ILE A 202 0.87 23.90 12.49
CA ILE A 202 0.63 25.18 11.83
C ILE A 202 0.20 26.21 12.89
N THR A 203 0.71 27.43 12.77
CA THR A 203 0.44 28.52 13.71
C THR A 203 -0.20 29.72 13.00
N ASP A 204 -0.92 30.55 13.76
CA ASP A 204 -1.48 31.80 13.23
C ASP A 204 -0.42 32.70 12.59
N LYS A 205 0.80 32.70 13.12
CA LYS A 205 1.93 33.47 12.57
C LYS A 205 2.30 32.98 11.15
N MET A 206 2.26 31.67 10.91
CA MET A 206 2.52 31.09 9.58
C MET A 206 1.43 31.48 8.61
N LEU A 207 0.17 31.42 9.05
CA LEU A 207 -0.98 31.77 8.23
C LEU A 207 -1.06 33.28 7.91
N ALA A 208 -0.65 34.14 8.86
CA ALA A 208 -0.62 35.59 8.64
C ALA A 208 0.31 36.01 7.50
N GLY A 209 1.40 35.24 7.28
CA GLY A 209 2.33 35.44 6.15
C GLY A 209 1.91 34.69 4.87
N GLY A 210 0.79 34.00 4.90
CA GLY A 210 0.28 33.19 3.77
C GLY A 210 -0.35 34.00 2.67
N VAL A 211 -0.67 33.32 1.57
CA VAL A 211 -1.35 33.87 0.39
C VAL A 211 -2.89 33.75 0.55
N SER A 212 -3.65 34.37 -0.36
CA SER A 212 -5.09 34.19 -0.40
C SER A 212 -5.46 32.82 -1.02
N MET A 213 -6.68 32.33 -0.78
CA MET A 213 -7.16 31.11 -1.42
C MET A 213 -7.27 31.28 -2.93
N GLU A 214 -7.71 32.44 -3.39
CA GLU A 214 -7.81 32.77 -4.82
C GLU A 214 -6.47 32.59 -5.54
N GLU A 215 -5.38 33.13 -4.96
CA GLU A 215 -4.03 32.97 -5.51
C GLU A 215 -3.61 31.49 -5.56
N VAL A 216 -3.95 30.70 -4.56
CA VAL A 216 -3.67 29.26 -4.53
C VAL A 216 -4.42 28.52 -5.63
N LEU A 217 -5.71 28.82 -5.80
CA LEU A 217 -6.51 28.15 -6.84
C LEU A 217 -6.03 28.54 -8.25
N GLU A 218 -5.59 29.78 -8.45
CA GLU A 218 -4.94 30.20 -9.69
C GLU A 218 -3.63 29.46 -9.96
N GLU A 219 -2.82 29.24 -8.91
CA GLU A 219 -1.60 28.43 -9.03
C GLU A 219 -1.91 26.97 -9.36
N LEU A 220 -2.94 26.37 -8.75
CA LEU A 220 -3.39 25.00 -9.05
C LEU A 220 -3.91 24.88 -10.49
N ASP A 221 -4.69 25.87 -10.95
CA ASP A 221 -5.21 25.89 -12.32
C ASP A 221 -4.08 26.07 -13.36
N ALA A 222 -3.04 26.82 -13.01
CA ALA A 222 -1.88 27.10 -13.85
C ALA A 222 -0.84 25.95 -13.89
N LEU A 223 -1.00 24.90 -13.08
CA LEU A 223 -0.08 23.76 -13.11
C LEU A 223 -0.04 23.14 -14.51
N PRO A 224 1.18 22.85 -15.04
CA PRO A 224 1.35 22.30 -16.38
C PRO A 224 0.52 21.03 -16.62
N CYS A 225 0.11 20.83 -17.88
CA CYS A 225 -0.63 19.65 -18.31
C CYS A 225 -1.94 19.48 -17.53
N ALA A 226 -3.00 20.19 -17.94
CA ALA A 226 -4.31 20.15 -17.28
C ALA A 226 -4.88 18.72 -17.11
N ASP A 227 -4.52 17.81 -18.01
CA ASP A 227 -4.94 16.39 -17.95
C ASP A 227 -4.11 15.56 -16.96
N THR A 228 -3.03 16.11 -16.36
CA THR A 228 -2.27 15.42 -15.33
C THR A 228 -3.09 15.32 -14.06
N PRO A 229 -3.44 14.10 -13.59
CA PRO A 229 -4.32 13.96 -12.44
C PRO A 229 -3.65 14.32 -11.13
N PHE A 230 -4.47 14.75 -10.18
CA PHE A 230 -4.10 14.90 -8.79
C PHE A 230 -4.21 13.56 -8.06
N LEU A 231 -3.27 13.29 -7.17
CA LEU A 231 -3.29 12.16 -6.26
C LEU A 231 -3.46 12.65 -4.84
N PHE A 232 -4.49 12.13 -4.18
CA PHE A 232 -4.79 12.43 -2.78
C PHE A 232 -4.81 11.16 -1.95
N THR A 233 -4.64 11.29 -0.65
CA THR A 233 -5.21 10.37 0.34
C THR A 233 -6.57 10.91 0.76
N ASN A 234 -7.54 10.02 1.08
CA ASN A 234 -8.87 10.42 1.55
C ASN A 234 -9.59 11.37 0.58
N GLU A 235 -9.97 10.84 -0.57
CA GLU A 235 -10.61 11.58 -1.67
C GLU A 235 -11.77 12.45 -1.20
N ASP A 236 -12.72 11.88 -0.47
CA ASP A 236 -13.94 12.60 -0.06
C ASP A 236 -13.63 13.84 0.78
N PHE A 237 -12.54 13.78 1.56
CA PHE A 237 -12.06 14.90 2.34
C PHE A 237 -11.36 15.93 1.43
N ALA A 238 -10.32 15.54 0.73
CA ALA A 238 -9.50 16.46 -0.05
C ALA A 238 -10.28 17.13 -1.20
N THR A 239 -10.98 16.33 -2.00
CA THR A 239 -11.76 16.85 -3.11
C THR A 239 -12.97 17.66 -2.62
N GLY A 240 -13.60 17.22 -1.52
CA GLY A 240 -14.69 17.95 -0.89
C GLY A 240 -14.30 19.35 -0.46
N PHE A 241 -13.12 19.50 0.17
CA PHE A 241 -12.60 20.81 0.55
C PHE A 241 -12.18 21.64 -0.65
N LEU A 242 -11.48 21.07 -1.62
CA LEU A 242 -11.12 21.80 -2.85
C LEU A 242 -12.36 22.28 -3.59
N ASN A 243 -13.35 21.42 -3.82
CA ASN A 243 -14.60 21.82 -4.44
C ASN A 243 -15.27 22.98 -3.68
N ALA A 244 -15.30 22.93 -2.36
CA ALA A 244 -15.91 23.99 -1.56
C ALA A 244 -15.15 25.32 -1.68
N GLU A 245 -13.81 25.29 -1.73
CA GLU A 245 -13.00 26.50 -1.92
C GLU A 245 -13.14 27.06 -3.34
N TYR A 246 -13.13 26.21 -4.36
CA TYR A 246 -13.41 26.64 -5.75
C TYR A 246 -14.79 27.32 -5.87
N LEU A 247 -15.83 26.71 -5.28
CA LEU A 247 -17.19 27.30 -5.29
C LEU A 247 -17.25 28.64 -4.56
N ARG A 248 -16.54 28.81 -3.44
CA ARG A 248 -16.48 30.10 -2.72
C ARG A 248 -15.84 31.21 -3.57
N CYS A 249 -14.90 30.83 -4.44
CA CYS A 249 -14.25 31.74 -5.38
C CYS A 249 -15.00 31.86 -6.71
N GLY A 250 -16.23 31.31 -6.84
CA GLY A 250 -17.03 31.34 -8.07
C GLY A 250 -16.42 30.50 -9.20
N LYS A 251 -15.56 29.55 -8.90
CA LYS A 251 -14.88 28.65 -9.85
C LYS A 251 -15.40 27.22 -9.71
N THR A 252 -15.04 26.36 -10.64
CA THR A 252 -15.30 24.91 -10.60
C THR A 252 -13.97 24.16 -10.55
N PHE A 253 -13.87 23.15 -9.70
CA PHE A 253 -12.73 22.22 -9.70
C PHE A 253 -12.94 21.18 -10.79
N ASP A 254 -12.11 21.18 -11.82
CA ASP A 254 -12.30 20.39 -13.06
C ASP A 254 -11.08 19.51 -13.39
N ARG A 255 -10.10 19.47 -12.50
CA ARG A 255 -8.90 18.66 -12.75
C ARG A 255 -9.17 17.19 -12.41
N PRO A 256 -8.74 16.21 -13.26
CA PRO A 256 -8.87 14.80 -12.94
C PRO A 256 -8.08 14.45 -11.68
N TYR A 257 -8.59 13.51 -10.90
CA TYR A 257 -7.96 13.10 -9.64
C TYR A 257 -8.15 11.61 -9.35
N VAL A 258 -7.31 11.09 -8.49
CA VAL A 258 -7.33 9.71 -8.02
C VAL A 258 -7.07 9.67 -6.52
N ALA A 259 -7.89 8.91 -5.79
CA ALA A 259 -7.65 8.58 -4.39
C ALA A 259 -6.69 7.41 -4.30
N ILE A 260 -5.49 7.66 -3.83
CA ILE A 260 -4.46 6.62 -3.76
C ILE A 260 -4.76 5.57 -2.70
N ASP A 261 -5.42 5.93 -1.61
CA ASP A 261 -5.88 4.99 -0.58
C ASP A 261 -6.95 4.03 -1.12
N LYS A 262 -7.93 4.51 -1.89
CA LYS A 262 -8.90 3.65 -2.58
C LYS A 262 -8.20 2.76 -3.60
N LEU A 263 -7.29 3.33 -4.40
CA LEU A 263 -6.53 2.56 -5.37
C LEU A 263 -5.66 1.48 -4.72
N ALA A 264 -5.09 1.76 -3.55
CA ALA A 264 -4.31 0.81 -2.76
C ALA A 264 -5.15 -0.37 -2.23
N ASN A 265 -6.47 -0.23 -2.13
CA ASN A 265 -7.36 -1.34 -1.79
C ASN A 265 -7.25 -2.50 -2.79
N ILE A 266 -7.04 -2.21 -4.07
CA ILE A 266 -6.97 -3.22 -5.12
C ILE A 266 -5.85 -4.23 -4.82
N PRO A 267 -4.57 -3.84 -4.74
CA PRO A 267 -3.49 -4.75 -4.42
C PRO A 267 -3.33 -5.06 -2.93
N PHE A 268 -3.84 -4.22 -2.03
CA PHE A 268 -3.55 -4.27 -0.58
C PHE A 268 -4.78 -4.27 0.32
N GLY A 269 -5.97 -4.56 -0.19
CA GLY A 269 -7.24 -4.47 0.57
C GLY A 269 -7.20 -5.14 1.94
N TYR A 270 -6.46 -6.25 2.06
CA TYR A 270 -6.26 -6.97 3.33
C TYR A 270 -5.41 -6.21 4.38
N LEU A 271 -4.63 -5.19 3.96
CA LEU A 271 -3.85 -4.33 4.85
C LEU A 271 -4.58 -3.04 5.22
N MET A 272 -5.69 -2.72 4.55
CA MET A 272 -6.41 -1.45 4.71
C MET A 272 -7.13 -1.28 6.05
N GLN A 273 -7.23 -2.32 6.88
CA GLN A 273 -7.62 -2.19 8.30
C GLN A 273 -6.58 -1.39 9.12
N ARG A 274 -5.40 -1.18 8.55
CA ARG A 274 -4.33 -0.32 9.09
C ARG A 274 -4.31 0.99 8.30
N LYS A 275 -3.70 2.01 8.88
CA LYS A 275 -3.55 3.30 8.17
C LYS A 275 -2.81 3.08 6.85
N ALA A 276 -3.35 3.59 5.74
CA ALA A 276 -2.85 3.34 4.38
C ALA A 276 -1.34 3.67 4.23
N TRP A 277 -0.87 4.74 4.85
CA TRP A 277 0.55 5.14 4.81
C TRP A 277 1.52 4.17 5.49
N ASN A 278 1.03 3.18 6.24
CA ASN A 278 1.88 2.13 6.78
C ASN A 278 2.10 0.98 5.77
N ILE A 279 1.34 0.91 4.68
CA ILE A 279 1.42 -0.15 3.67
C ILE A 279 2.84 -0.29 3.11
N PRO A 280 3.53 0.77 2.68
CA PRO A 280 4.88 0.64 2.13
C PRO A 280 5.85 -0.06 3.09
N ALA A 281 5.82 0.30 4.37
CA ALA A 281 6.66 -0.33 5.39
C ALA A 281 6.25 -1.80 5.64
N LEU A 282 4.94 -2.09 5.67
CA LEU A 282 4.41 -3.43 5.90
C LEU A 282 4.75 -4.42 4.79
N VAL A 283 4.86 -3.95 3.55
CA VAL A 283 5.25 -4.78 2.40
C VAL A 283 6.75 -4.70 2.09
N GLY A 284 7.54 -4.04 2.94
CA GLY A 284 8.98 -3.91 2.75
C GLY A 284 9.39 -3.01 1.59
N PHE A 285 8.49 -2.12 1.14
CA PHE A 285 8.80 -1.19 0.08
C PHE A 285 9.81 -0.15 0.57
N LYS A 286 10.92 -0.01 -0.16
CA LYS A 286 11.94 0.99 0.13
C LYS A 286 12.06 1.93 -1.06
N THR A 287 11.84 3.21 -0.84
CA THR A 287 12.20 4.22 -1.83
C THR A 287 13.72 4.23 -2.00
N LEU A 288 14.22 4.22 -3.23
CA LEU A 288 15.67 4.14 -3.50
C LEU A 288 16.44 5.39 -3.09
N ARG A 289 15.77 6.52 -2.97
CA ARG A 289 16.37 7.78 -2.57
C ARG A 289 15.53 8.41 -1.46
N LYS A 290 16.19 8.98 -0.44
CA LYS A 290 15.55 9.98 0.39
C LYS A 290 15.32 11.20 -0.50
N GLN A 291 14.08 11.39 -0.91
CA GLN A 291 13.69 12.63 -1.55
C GLN A 291 13.63 13.70 -0.45
N PRO A 292 14.13 14.90 -0.67
CA PRO A 292 13.96 16.01 0.27
C PRO A 292 12.54 16.56 0.16
N LEU A 293 11.56 15.75 0.59
CA LEU A 293 10.15 16.11 0.59
C LEU A 293 9.69 16.46 2.00
N ASP A 294 8.64 17.26 2.10
CA ASP A 294 7.81 17.33 3.30
C ASP A 294 7.37 15.92 3.73
N GLU A 295 7.24 15.70 5.04
CA GLU A 295 6.98 14.36 5.60
C GLU A 295 5.67 13.76 5.07
N GLU A 296 4.61 14.55 4.93
CA GLU A 296 3.31 14.07 4.43
C GLU A 296 3.39 13.75 2.94
N LEU A 297 4.05 14.57 2.14
CA LEU A 297 4.32 14.25 0.74
C LEU A 297 5.22 13.02 0.58
N GLN A 298 6.16 12.77 1.50
CA GLN A 298 6.96 11.53 1.49
C GLN A 298 6.09 10.30 1.71
N LYS A 299 5.15 10.36 2.65
CA LYS A 299 4.18 9.28 2.93
C LYS A 299 3.30 9.02 1.71
N LEU A 300 2.74 10.09 1.13
CA LEU A 300 1.91 10.02 -0.07
C LEU A 300 2.70 9.44 -1.25
N PHE A 301 3.91 9.92 -1.48
CA PHE A 301 4.80 9.41 -2.53
C PHE A 301 5.10 7.92 -2.34
N ALA A 302 5.49 7.50 -1.13
CA ALA A 302 5.80 6.11 -0.87
C ALA A 302 4.58 5.19 -1.08
N LEU A 303 3.39 5.61 -0.64
CA LEU A 303 2.15 4.89 -0.87
C LEU A 303 1.82 4.80 -2.37
N THR A 304 1.95 5.92 -3.09
CA THR A 304 1.69 5.97 -4.53
C THR A 304 2.62 5.05 -5.32
N ALA A 305 3.92 5.18 -5.11
CA ALA A 305 4.91 4.36 -5.80
C ALA A 305 4.73 2.87 -5.51
N CYS A 306 4.50 2.53 -4.24
CA CYS A 306 4.20 1.17 -3.79
C CYS A 306 2.93 0.60 -4.46
N THR A 307 1.87 1.40 -4.51
CA THR A 307 0.58 1.00 -5.09
C THR A 307 0.70 0.80 -6.60
N PHE A 308 1.33 1.73 -7.30
CA PHE A 308 1.53 1.63 -8.73
C PHE A 308 2.37 0.41 -9.10
N GLU A 309 3.45 0.14 -8.37
CA GLU A 309 4.25 -1.05 -8.55
C GLU A 309 3.42 -2.33 -8.36
N ALA A 310 2.61 -2.38 -7.32
CA ALA A 310 1.75 -3.52 -7.04
C ALA A 310 0.65 -3.72 -8.11
N LEU A 311 0.06 -2.65 -8.62
CA LEU A 311 -0.93 -2.73 -9.69
C LEU A 311 -0.34 -3.32 -10.96
N GLN A 312 0.86 -2.91 -11.35
CA GLN A 312 1.55 -3.45 -12.50
C GLN A 312 1.91 -4.93 -12.35
N THR A 313 2.45 -5.27 -11.19
CA THR A 313 3.05 -6.60 -10.98
C THR A 313 2.04 -7.64 -10.52
N ARG A 314 0.99 -7.24 -9.79
CA ARG A 314 -0.04 -8.13 -9.24
C ARG A 314 -1.32 -8.15 -10.06
N CYS A 315 -1.72 -7.00 -10.60
CA CYS A 315 -3.00 -6.84 -11.29
C CYS A 315 -2.82 -6.76 -12.81
N ASP A 316 -1.58 -6.80 -13.28
CA ASP A 316 -1.19 -6.71 -14.71
C ASP A 316 -1.79 -5.48 -15.42
N VAL A 317 -1.94 -4.37 -14.68
CA VAL A 317 -2.44 -3.10 -15.20
C VAL A 317 -1.34 -2.39 -15.95
N ARG A 318 -1.54 -2.14 -17.26
CA ARG A 318 -0.52 -1.58 -18.12
C ARG A 318 -0.97 -0.36 -18.91
N CYS A 319 -2.28 -0.17 -19.04
CA CYS A 319 -2.85 0.90 -19.85
C CYS A 319 -3.93 1.69 -19.10
N PRO A 320 -4.22 2.94 -19.53
CA PRO A 320 -5.23 3.79 -18.89
C PRO A 320 -6.63 3.18 -18.83
N GLU A 321 -7.01 2.38 -19.81
CA GLU A 321 -8.34 1.76 -19.88
C GLU A 321 -8.50 0.66 -18.81
N GLU A 322 -7.46 -0.12 -18.56
CA GLU A 322 -7.46 -1.15 -17.50
C GLU A 322 -7.47 -0.49 -16.12
N PHE A 323 -6.68 0.56 -15.95
CA PHE A 323 -6.69 1.37 -14.74
C PHE A 323 -8.07 1.97 -14.47
N ALA A 324 -8.67 2.63 -15.46
CA ALA A 324 -9.99 3.25 -15.33
C ALA A 324 -11.08 2.24 -14.95
N LYS A 325 -11.04 1.03 -15.52
CA LYS A 325 -11.98 -0.05 -15.17
C LYS A 325 -11.84 -0.50 -13.73
N LEU A 326 -10.59 -0.71 -13.27
CA LEU A 326 -10.34 -1.14 -11.89
C LEU A 326 -10.70 -0.05 -10.89
N TYR A 327 -10.36 1.18 -11.18
CA TYR A 327 -10.66 2.32 -10.32
C TYR A 327 -12.16 2.57 -10.22
N ALA A 328 -12.89 2.50 -11.35
CA ALA A 328 -14.33 2.63 -11.35
C ALA A 328 -15.04 1.49 -10.58
N ALA A 329 -14.52 0.26 -10.66
CA ALA A 329 -15.07 -0.86 -9.91
C ALA A 329 -14.89 -0.67 -8.38
N GLU A 330 -13.76 -0.15 -7.94
CA GLU A 330 -13.49 0.11 -6.52
C GLU A 330 -14.34 1.27 -5.96
N LEU A 331 -14.73 2.23 -6.80
CA LEU A 331 -15.62 3.32 -6.40
C LEU A 331 -17.09 2.90 -6.23
N CYS A 332 -17.48 1.75 -6.80
CA CYS A 332 -18.84 1.22 -6.72
C CYS A 332 -19.08 0.29 -5.52
N GLU A 333 -18.05 -0.13 -4.80
CA GLU A 333 -18.11 -0.91 -3.56
C GLU A 333 -18.06 -0.01 -2.32
#